data_9cfffb17c53bc8d78ecc9538a854f89e
#
_entry.id   9cfffb17c53bc8d78ecc9538a854f89e
#
_cell.length_a   1.000
_cell.length_b   1.000
_cell.length_c   1.000
_cell.angle_alpha   90.00
_cell.angle_beta   90.00
_cell.angle_gamma   90.00
#
_symmetry.space_group_name_H-M   'P 1'
#
loop_
_entity.id
_entity.type
_entity.pdbx_description
1 polymer ?
#
loop_
_entity_poly.entity_id
_entity_poly.type
_entity_poly.pdbx_seq_one_letter_code
_entity_poly.pdbx_strand_id
1 'polypeptide(L)'
;MNSKMAAARIYAGMLIGVMALTAVACGKKSKPTIDTAPSTSEAITTTTTTAPTTSLSLYTGPLTNDQPITWKETTLDQQVTYYAKVTKGEFLNIRKGPGTEYTKIGTLSRGQTIVVVARTSNGWYKTIDGFYASENYLSKKPPTS
;
A
#
# COMPACT_ATOMS: atom_id res chain seq x y z
N MET A 1 0.80 51.22 1.68
CA MET A 1 1.84 51.40 2.75
C MET A 1 1.68 50.27 3.72
N ASN A 2 2.81 49.66 4.05
CA ASN A 2 3.09 48.56 5.01
C ASN A 2 2.88 47.12 4.48
N SER A 3 3.80 46.47 3.91
CA SER A 3 5.19 46.03 4.20
C SER A 3 5.39 45.48 5.62
N LYS A 4 5.73 44.20 5.71
CA LYS A 4 6.61 43.48 6.68
C LYS A 4 6.06 42.07 6.88
N MET A 5 6.81 41.02 7.03
CA MET A 5 8.24 40.71 6.99
C MET A 5 8.36 39.18 6.99
N ALA A 6 9.38 38.73 6.35
CA ALA A 6 9.94 37.40 6.36
C ALA A 6 10.26 36.89 7.79
N ALA A 7 10.13 35.58 7.96
CA ALA A 7 10.93 34.86 8.95
C ALA A 7 11.27 33.48 8.41
N ALA A 8 12.46 33.42 7.82
CA ALA A 8 13.15 32.16 7.58
C ALA A 8 13.58 31.56 8.93
N ARG A 9 13.27 30.32 9.16
CA ARG A 9 13.89 29.50 10.21
C ARG A 9 14.56 28.30 9.59
N ILE A 10 15.85 28.47 9.42
CA ILE A 10 16.83 27.44 9.13
C ILE A 10 17.00 26.62 10.41
N TYR A 11 16.72 25.32 10.39
CA TYR A 11 17.24 24.40 11.38
C TYR A 11 18.21 23.45 10.69
N ALA A 12 19.47 23.78 10.83
CA ALA A 12 20.58 22.86 10.65
C ALA A 12 20.64 21.98 11.91
N GLY A 13 20.51 20.69 11.73
CA GLY A 13 20.67 19.67 12.77
C GLY A 13 21.42 18.49 12.20
N MET A 14 22.74 18.60 12.24
CA MET A 14 23.73 17.58 11.92
C MET A 14 23.80 16.61 13.12
N LEU A 15 23.55 15.33 12.89
CA LEU A 15 23.93 14.28 13.83
C LEU A 15 24.50 13.08 13.09
N ILE A 16 25.82 13.04 13.18
CA ILE A 16 26.69 11.92 12.81
C ILE A 16 26.51 10.83 13.86
N GLY A 17 26.14 9.64 13.44
CA GLY A 17 26.11 8.44 14.24
C GLY A 17 26.86 7.31 13.55
N VAL A 18 28.15 7.21 13.88
CA VAL A 18 29.03 6.05 13.58
C VAL A 18 28.75 4.96 14.59
N MET A 19 28.58 3.70 14.15
CA MET A 19 28.89 2.48 14.93
C MET A 19 28.57 1.27 14.04
N ALA A 20 29.52 0.60 13.66
CA ALA A 20 30.39 -0.45 14.19
C ALA A 20 30.01 -1.83 13.62
N LEU A 21 30.92 -2.32 12.76
CA LEU A 21 31.00 -3.71 12.33
C LEU A 21 31.24 -4.64 13.52
N THR A 22 30.51 -5.75 13.57
CA THR A 22 31.04 -6.97 14.19
C THR A 22 30.81 -8.17 13.26
N ALA A 23 31.89 -8.57 12.63
CA ALA A 23 32.01 -9.87 12.01
C ALA A 23 32.31 -10.92 13.09
N VAL A 24 31.55 -11.99 13.11
CA VAL A 24 31.97 -13.23 13.79
C VAL A 24 31.86 -14.37 12.78
N ALA A 25 33.01 -14.73 12.28
CA ALA A 25 33.24 -15.97 11.59
C ALA A 25 33.57 -17.05 12.65
N CYS A 26 32.93 -18.19 12.59
CA CYS A 26 33.53 -19.41 13.09
C CYS A 26 32.98 -20.61 12.32
N GLY A 27 33.82 -21.12 11.47
CA GLY A 27 33.60 -22.38 10.79
C GLY A 27 33.92 -23.56 11.71
N LYS A 28 33.28 -24.70 11.46
CA LYS A 28 33.87 -26.01 11.67
C LYS A 28 33.25 -26.99 10.70
N LYS A 29 34.13 -27.46 9.80
CA LYS A 29 33.93 -28.67 9.02
C LYS A 29 33.94 -29.90 9.94
N SER A 30 33.04 -30.81 9.70
CA SER A 30 33.22 -32.21 10.07
C SER A 30 32.71 -33.07 8.92
N LYS A 31 33.57 -33.95 8.46
CA LYS A 31 33.44 -34.86 7.33
C LYS A 31 32.83 -36.20 7.80
N PRO A 32 32.33 -37.04 6.90
CA PRO A 32 31.25 -37.99 7.11
C PRO A 32 31.75 -39.38 7.57
N THR A 33 30.91 -40.11 8.21
CA THR A 33 31.02 -41.55 8.36
C THR A 33 29.78 -42.20 7.75
N ILE A 34 30.01 -43.08 6.81
CA ILE A 34 29.02 -43.92 6.16
C ILE A 34 28.72 -45.07 7.09
N ASP A 35 27.46 -45.33 7.39
CA ASP A 35 27.01 -46.65 7.81
C ASP A 35 25.63 -46.97 7.19
N THR A 36 25.57 -48.18 6.76
CA THR A 36 24.65 -48.89 5.91
C THR A 36 23.24 -49.03 6.48
N ALA A 37 22.28 -48.99 5.53
CA ALA A 37 20.81 -49.06 5.61
C ALA A 37 20.20 -50.16 6.55
N PRO A 38 18.88 -50.07 6.87
CA PRO A 38 17.87 -50.45 5.89
C PRO A 38 16.67 -49.53 5.73
N SER A 39 16.15 -49.62 4.55
CA SER A 39 14.90 -49.14 4.02
C SER A 39 13.71 -49.11 5.01
N THR A 40 13.16 -47.92 5.27
CA THR A 40 11.75 -47.73 5.61
C THR A 40 11.26 -46.51 4.86
N SER A 41 10.31 -46.77 4.00
CA SER A 41 9.61 -45.74 3.22
C SER A 41 8.85 -44.83 4.18
N GLU A 42 9.39 -43.68 4.47
CA GLU A 42 8.62 -42.60 5.10
C GLU A 42 8.37 -41.50 4.07
N ALA A 43 7.09 -41.25 3.91
CA ALA A 43 6.55 -40.22 3.05
C ALA A 43 7.26 -38.88 3.31
N ILE A 44 7.91 -38.35 2.29
CA ILE A 44 8.41 -36.97 2.27
C ILE A 44 7.16 -36.07 2.25
N THR A 45 6.74 -35.65 3.42
CA THR A 45 5.84 -34.49 3.52
C THR A 45 6.66 -33.29 3.14
N THR A 46 6.65 -32.95 1.89
CA THR A 46 7.08 -31.64 1.40
C THR A 46 6.15 -30.61 2.02
N THR A 47 6.56 -30.05 3.15
CA THR A 47 6.00 -28.81 3.67
C THR A 47 6.33 -27.72 2.66
N THR A 48 5.47 -27.57 1.67
CA THR A 48 5.45 -26.40 0.83
C THR A 48 5.11 -25.24 1.76
N THR A 49 6.11 -24.50 2.21
CA THR A 49 5.93 -23.20 2.85
C THR A 49 5.34 -22.29 1.78
N THR A 50 4.02 -22.32 1.64
CA THR A 50 3.28 -21.35 0.87
C THR A 50 3.46 -20.02 1.59
N ALA A 51 4.32 -19.15 1.04
CA ALA A 51 4.33 -17.76 1.45
C ALA A 51 2.88 -17.26 1.43
N PRO A 52 2.43 -16.50 2.44
CA PRO A 52 1.07 -15.98 2.44
C PRO A 52 0.92 -15.11 1.20
N THR A 53 0.32 -15.68 0.16
CA THR A 53 -0.19 -14.91 -0.96
C THR A 53 -1.29 -14.06 -0.37
N THR A 54 -0.97 -12.81 -0.01
CA THR A 54 -1.97 -11.83 0.39
C THR A 54 -2.84 -11.62 -0.83
N SER A 55 -3.90 -12.41 -0.94
CA SER A 55 -4.92 -12.21 -1.95
C SER A 55 -5.49 -10.82 -1.71
N LEU A 56 -5.19 -9.88 -2.63
CA LEU A 56 -5.74 -8.54 -2.59
C LEU A 56 -7.24 -8.68 -2.79
N SER A 57 -7.99 -8.53 -1.70
CA SER A 57 -9.45 -8.55 -1.77
C SER A 57 -9.92 -7.45 -2.69
N LEU A 58 -10.73 -7.81 -3.67
CA LEU A 58 -11.41 -6.85 -4.51
C LEU A 58 -12.32 -5.99 -3.62
N TYR A 59 -12.28 -4.66 -3.80
CA TYR A 59 -13.18 -3.77 -3.07
C TYR A 59 -14.60 -3.95 -3.61
N THR A 60 -15.52 -4.38 -2.77
CA THR A 60 -16.92 -4.65 -3.14
C THR A 60 -17.91 -3.70 -2.48
N GLY A 61 -17.43 -2.75 -1.60
CA GLY A 61 -18.34 -1.87 -0.84
C GLY A 61 -19.46 -2.62 -0.09
N PRO A 62 -20.40 -1.95 0.60
CA PRO A 62 -20.08 -0.80 1.43
C PRO A 62 -19.46 -1.26 2.75
N LEU A 63 -18.38 -0.65 3.14
CA LEU A 63 -17.73 -0.82 4.45
C LEU A 63 -17.85 0.50 5.23
N THR A 64 -17.82 0.44 6.54
CA THR A 64 -17.77 1.66 7.37
C THR A 64 -16.32 2.10 7.55
N ASN A 65 -16.04 3.37 7.26
CA ASN A 65 -14.75 3.96 7.54
C ASN A 65 -14.78 4.65 8.91
N ASP A 66 -14.03 4.11 9.86
CA ASP A 66 -13.87 4.61 11.22
C ASP A 66 -12.65 5.54 11.41
N GLN A 67 -11.94 5.87 10.32
CA GLN A 67 -10.76 6.74 10.36
C GLN A 67 -11.20 8.18 10.68
N PRO A 68 -10.64 8.83 11.73
CA PRO A 68 -10.88 10.24 12.00
C PRO A 68 -10.42 11.11 10.83
N ILE A 69 -11.26 12.04 10.39
CA ILE A 69 -10.95 12.98 9.31
C ILE A 69 -10.10 14.12 9.87
N THR A 70 -8.82 14.13 9.55
CA THR A 70 -7.85 15.17 9.96
C THR A 70 -7.37 16.03 8.78
N TRP A 71 -7.89 15.78 7.59
CA TRP A 71 -7.54 16.48 6.34
C TRP A 71 -8.72 17.29 5.82
N LYS A 72 -8.41 18.22 4.91
CA LYS A 72 -9.41 19.07 4.28
C LYS A 72 -10.01 18.36 3.04
N GLU A 73 -11.33 18.29 3.00
CA GLU A 73 -12.10 17.78 1.87
C GLU A 73 -12.94 18.90 1.24
N THR A 74 -13.12 18.81 -0.07
CA THR A 74 -14.07 19.61 -0.82
C THR A 74 -15.10 18.67 -1.42
N THR A 75 -16.35 18.81 -0.99
CA THR A 75 -17.47 18.03 -1.55
C THR A 75 -17.66 18.42 -3.02
N LEU A 76 -17.97 17.45 -3.86
CA LEU A 76 -18.34 17.68 -5.26
C LEU A 76 -19.82 18.09 -5.33
N ASP A 77 -20.18 18.96 -6.28
CA ASP A 77 -21.56 19.40 -6.49
C ASP A 77 -22.51 18.24 -6.80
N GLN A 78 -21.97 17.18 -7.40
CA GLN A 78 -22.68 15.94 -7.68
C GLN A 78 -21.74 14.74 -7.57
N GLN A 79 -22.31 13.58 -7.33
CA GLN A 79 -21.57 12.32 -7.35
C GLN A 79 -21.07 12.02 -8.76
N VAL A 80 -19.84 11.57 -8.87
CA VAL A 80 -19.20 11.26 -10.16
C VAL A 80 -18.69 9.83 -10.17
N THR A 81 -19.05 9.09 -11.21
CA THR A 81 -18.49 7.76 -11.43
C THR A 81 -17.13 7.85 -12.13
N TYR A 82 -16.13 7.19 -11.57
CA TYR A 82 -14.80 7.05 -12.14
C TYR A 82 -14.46 5.59 -12.40
N TYR A 83 -13.61 5.36 -13.38
CA TYR A 83 -13.02 4.07 -13.72
C TYR A 83 -11.60 3.98 -13.22
N ALA A 84 -11.20 2.84 -12.68
CA ALA A 84 -9.81 2.58 -12.34
C ALA A 84 -8.96 2.51 -13.62
N LYS A 85 -8.00 3.42 -13.74
CA LYS A 85 -7.07 3.57 -14.87
C LYS A 85 -5.68 3.08 -14.46
N VAL A 86 -5.55 1.81 -14.17
CA VAL A 86 -4.27 1.15 -13.90
C VAL A 86 -3.80 0.35 -15.09
N THR A 87 -2.53 -0.06 -15.12
CA THR A 87 -1.99 -0.96 -16.14
C THR A 87 -2.68 -2.32 -16.05
N LYS A 88 -2.75 -3.05 -17.15
CA LYS A 88 -3.31 -4.40 -17.16
C LYS A 88 -2.54 -5.31 -16.21
N GLY A 89 -3.23 -5.95 -15.29
CA GLY A 89 -2.65 -6.78 -14.22
C GLY A 89 -2.31 -6.03 -12.94
N GLU A 90 -2.39 -4.69 -12.93
CA GLU A 90 -2.24 -3.87 -11.73
C GLU A 90 -3.59 -3.55 -11.08
N PHE A 91 -3.52 -3.04 -9.84
CA PHE A 91 -4.69 -2.71 -9.04
C PHE A 91 -4.55 -1.32 -8.42
N LEU A 92 -5.66 -0.59 -8.39
CA LEU A 92 -5.79 0.64 -7.62
C LEU A 92 -6.14 0.32 -6.16
N ASN A 93 -5.34 0.78 -5.22
CA ASN A 93 -5.61 0.58 -3.80
C ASN A 93 -6.69 1.54 -3.29
N ILE A 94 -7.63 1.01 -2.52
CA ILE A 94 -8.60 1.76 -1.74
C ILE A 94 -8.15 1.78 -0.28
N ARG A 95 -8.19 2.95 0.36
CA ARG A 95 -7.61 3.19 1.68
C ARG A 95 -8.57 3.91 2.63
N LYS A 96 -8.27 3.84 3.92
CA LYS A 96 -9.04 4.54 4.97
C LYS A 96 -8.82 6.04 4.99
N GLY A 97 -7.76 6.55 4.38
CA GLY A 97 -7.43 7.97 4.30
C GLY A 97 -6.71 8.35 3.00
N PRO A 98 -6.54 9.68 2.74
CA PRO A 98 -6.00 10.20 1.49
C PRO A 98 -4.47 10.22 1.48
N GLY A 99 -3.85 9.05 1.55
CA GLY A 99 -2.40 8.87 1.52
C GLY A 99 -2.00 7.41 1.48
N THR A 100 -0.77 7.14 1.12
CA THR A 100 -0.22 5.79 1.05
C THR A 100 0.06 5.17 2.42
N GLU A 101 0.17 5.98 3.44
CA GLU A 101 0.35 5.65 4.86
C GLU A 101 -0.91 5.06 5.49
N TYR A 102 -2.10 5.36 4.94
CA TYR A 102 -3.36 4.84 5.47
C TYR A 102 -3.60 3.39 5.08
N THR A 103 -4.25 2.67 5.97
CA THR A 103 -4.57 1.24 5.79
C THR A 103 -5.30 0.99 4.48
N LYS A 104 -4.77 0.06 3.70
CA LYS A 104 -5.42 -0.46 2.50
C LYS A 104 -6.55 -1.41 2.91
N ILE A 105 -7.75 -1.17 2.36
CA ILE A 105 -8.95 -1.96 2.66
C ILE A 105 -9.39 -2.85 1.50
N GLY A 106 -8.89 -2.59 0.31
CA GLY A 106 -9.20 -3.35 -0.90
C GLY A 106 -8.53 -2.78 -2.13
N THR A 107 -8.89 -3.31 -3.26
CA THR A 107 -8.35 -2.91 -4.57
C THR A 107 -9.42 -2.87 -5.64
N LEU A 108 -9.18 -2.08 -6.70
CA LEU A 108 -9.95 -2.07 -7.94
C LEU A 108 -9.08 -2.54 -9.09
N SER A 109 -9.59 -3.45 -9.87
CA SER A 109 -9.00 -3.84 -11.15
C SER A 109 -9.21 -2.75 -12.21
N ARG A 110 -8.37 -2.76 -13.26
CA ARG A 110 -8.56 -1.89 -14.43
C ARG A 110 -9.99 -1.93 -14.94
N GLY A 111 -10.59 -0.76 -15.12
CA GLY A 111 -11.95 -0.60 -15.63
C GLY A 111 -13.06 -0.76 -14.60
N GLN A 112 -12.78 -1.21 -13.37
CA GLN A 112 -13.78 -1.16 -12.31
C GLN A 112 -14.13 0.28 -11.95
N THR A 113 -15.37 0.49 -11.52
CA THR A 113 -15.92 1.81 -11.20
C THR A 113 -16.03 2.04 -9.71
N ILE A 114 -15.89 3.31 -9.33
CA ILE A 114 -16.26 3.82 -8.00
C ILE A 114 -17.05 5.09 -8.15
N VAL A 115 -17.92 5.37 -7.19
CA VAL A 115 -18.63 6.64 -7.06
C VAL A 115 -17.87 7.52 -6.10
N VAL A 116 -17.59 8.76 -6.53
CA VAL A 116 -16.80 9.76 -5.80
C VAL A 116 -17.71 10.90 -5.38
N VAL A 117 -17.57 11.37 -4.13
CA VAL A 117 -18.40 12.42 -3.53
C VAL A 117 -17.60 13.65 -3.09
N ALA A 118 -16.28 13.50 -2.87
CA ALA A 118 -15.43 14.62 -2.45
C ALA A 118 -14.00 14.44 -3.00
N ARG A 119 -13.24 15.54 -2.96
CA ARG A 119 -11.81 15.57 -3.31
C ARG A 119 -11.00 16.19 -2.19
N THR A 120 -9.82 15.68 -1.94
CA THR A 120 -8.85 16.26 -1.01
C THR A 120 -7.84 17.14 -1.76
N SER A 121 -7.21 18.08 -1.04
CA SER A 121 -6.22 18.99 -1.63
C SER A 121 -4.94 18.29 -2.10
N ASN A 122 -4.67 17.09 -1.61
CA ASN A 122 -3.48 16.30 -1.95
C ASN A 122 -3.71 15.25 -3.05
N GLY A 123 -4.80 15.38 -3.84
CA GLY A 123 -5.02 14.56 -5.03
C GLY A 123 -5.62 13.19 -4.76
N TRP A 124 -6.49 13.08 -3.75
CA TRP A 124 -7.28 11.89 -3.49
C TRP A 124 -8.77 12.18 -3.64
N TYR A 125 -9.50 11.19 -4.09
CA TYR A 125 -10.95 11.22 -4.13
C TYR A 125 -11.56 10.38 -3.01
N LYS A 126 -12.60 10.91 -2.37
CA LYS A 126 -13.41 10.20 -1.40
C LYS A 126 -14.55 9.48 -2.11
N THR A 127 -14.69 8.20 -1.86
CA THR A 127 -15.80 7.39 -2.35
C THR A 127 -17.07 7.65 -1.56
N ILE A 128 -18.22 7.24 -2.11
CA ILE A 128 -19.50 7.33 -1.42
C ILE A 128 -19.49 6.55 -0.09
N ASP A 129 -18.70 5.50 0.02
CA ASP A 129 -18.54 4.68 1.23
C ASP A 129 -17.54 5.28 2.22
N GLY A 130 -16.99 6.47 1.96
CA GLY A 130 -16.07 7.18 2.84
C GLY A 130 -14.61 6.75 2.78
N PHE A 131 -14.20 5.95 1.80
CA PHE A 131 -12.82 5.57 1.56
C PHE A 131 -12.15 6.42 0.50
N TYR A 132 -10.86 6.20 0.26
CA TYR A 132 -10.08 7.09 -0.60
C TYR A 132 -9.33 6.31 -1.67
N ALA A 133 -9.30 6.90 -2.87
CA ALA A 133 -8.53 6.45 -4.01
C ALA A 133 -7.72 7.61 -4.61
N SER A 134 -6.52 7.33 -5.07
CA SER A 134 -5.68 8.36 -5.72
C SER A 134 -6.27 8.77 -7.07
N GLU A 135 -6.41 10.08 -7.29
CA GLU A 135 -6.95 10.63 -8.54
C GLU A 135 -6.12 10.29 -9.78
N ASN A 136 -4.80 10.07 -9.60
CA ASN A 136 -3.88 9.75 -10.69
C ASN A 136 -4.24 8.44 -11.41
N TYR A 137 -4.95 7.56 -10.72
CA TYR A 137 -5.37 6.24 -11.22
C TYR A 137 -6.86 6.15 -11.50
N LEU A 138 -7.53 7.30 -11.61
CA LEU A 138 -8.95 7.39 -11.93
C LEU A 138 -9.21 8.16 -13.22
N SER A 139 -10.23 7.77 -13.96
CA SER A 139 -10.64 8.40 -15.20
C SER A 139 -12.16 8.43 -15.31
N LYS A 140 -12.70 9.52 -15.88
CA LYS A 140 -14.13 9.60 -16.23
C LYS A 140 -14.49 8.75 -17.47
N LYS A 141 -13.48 8.32 -18.23
CA LYS A 141 -13.66 7.44 -19.39
C LYS A 141 -13.15 6.05 -19.06
N PRO A 142 -13.81 4.98 -19.53
CA PRO A 142 -13.29 3.63 -19.38
C PRO A 142 -11.92 3.51 -20.06
N PRO A 143 -11.00 2.73 -19.49
CA PRO A 143 -9.71 2.48 -20.12
C PRO A 143 -9.93 1.64 -21.39
N THR A 144 -9.29 2.04 -22.48
CA THR A 144 -9.27 1.27 -23.74
C THR A 144 -8.54 -0.07 -23.54
N SER A 145 -9.01 -1.08 -24.22
CA SER A 145 -8.44 -2.45 -24.22
C SER A 145 -7.01 -2.46 -24.72
#